data_00590bd608eaf2967866f9ffe7a17fac
#
_entry.id   00590bd608eaf2967866f9ffe7a17fac
#
_cell.length_a   1.000
_cell.length_b   1.000
_cell.length_c   1.000
_cell.angle_alpha   90.00
_cell.angle_beta   90.00
_cell.angle_gamma   90.00
#
_symmetry.space_group_name_H-M   'P 1'
#
loop_
_entity.id
_entity.type
_entity.pdbx_description
1 polymer ?
#
loop_
_entity_poly.entity_id
_entity_poly.type
_entity_poly.pdbx_seq_one_letter_code
_entity_poly.pdbx_strand_id
1 'polypeptide(L)'
;TFEVGEVNDGKKGYTYDGTKYTVKVKATFDNATKSYRYALEEGTSKDVTIDAKTGAISLPKDSFTNQYTATGSTTLTATKTLTGRSFQSGDNWTFTVTASPATAPMPENPVVTTSATSGNSETLDFGKINYTLKDVGTYVYTITESGNVTNVENDPNTARTVKVIVTDNGDGTLKVEQIADATGLTFTNKYAEGETTLGVTKVLSGREFKAGDAWTFNLTADSETAPMPAETSVTTTATSGNRQSLTFGTIKYSFADVGNTYTYTITESGSGEGVTNDPNATRTVTVTVAEGSDGKLAITRTESEGGTVFTNTYNAAGSLTLEANKKLKNKTLAADAFSFELKELTAENTKVLETIPNEADGSVNFTTINYTLADVGTHTYTVSEVKGSDGTVTYDGTVYTVEVTVTDAGNGTLNVSKVIKKNGEKVD
;
A
#
# COMPACT_ATOMS: atom_id res chain seq x y z
N THR A 1 -69.02 5.49 61.62
CA THR A 1 -68.57 5.78 60.26
C THR A 1 -67.05 5.63 60.24
N PHE A 2 -66.57 4.90 59.20
CA PHE A 2 -65.15 4.73 58.96
C PHE A 2 -64.86 5.24 57.54
N GLU A 3 -63.69 5.75 57.31
CA GLU A 3 -63.15 6.03 55.97
C GLU A 3 -61.94 5.07 55.74
N VAL A 4 -61.98 4.37 54.67
CA VAL A 4 -60.87 3.48 54.24
C VAL A 4 -60.31 4.04 52.96
N GLY A 5 -59.05 4.35 52.96
CA GLY A 5 -58.31 4.86 51.82
C GLY A 5 -56.88 4.35 51.84
N GLU A 6 -56.21 4.40 50.72
CA GLU A 6 -54.79 4.07 50.66
C GLU A 6 -53.94 5.20 51.25
N VAL A 7 -52.84 4.83 51.90
CA VAL A 7 -51.82 5.78 52.39
C VAL A 7 -50.76 5.96 51.35
N ASN A 8 -50.63 7.17 50.83
CA ASN A 8 -49.51 7.53 49.94
C ASN A 8 -48.20 7.64 50.77
N ASP A 9 -47.31 6.65 50.62
CA ASP A 9 -46.01 6.62 51.32
C ASP A 9 -44.88 7.27 50.47
N GLY A 10 -45.23 7.89 49.33
CA GLY A 10 -44.31 8.69 48.52
C GLY A 10 -43.33 7.86 47.67
N LYS A 11 -43.63 6.58 47.43
CA LYS A 11 -42.77 5.76 46.55
C LYS A 11 -42.69 6.34 45.15
N LYS A 12 -41.50 6.54 44.65
CA LYS A 12 -41.25 7.10 43.34
C LYS A 12 -41.76 6.15 42.24
N GLY A 13 -42.30 6.70 41.16
CA GLY A 13 -42.84 5.96 40.05
C GLY A 13 -44.29 5.49 40.22
N TYR A 14 -44.86 5.56 41.44
CA TYR A 14 -46.22 5.13 41.73
C TYR A 14 -47.18 6.30 41.71
N THR A 15 -48.30 6.13 41.04
CA THR A 15 -49.51 6.93 41.16
C THR A 15 -50.44 6.16 42.05
N TYR A 16 -50.73 6.71 43.26
CA TYR A 16 -51.60 6.07 44.25
C TYR A 16 -53.06 6.28 43.92
N ASP A 17 -53.87 5.25 44.23
CA ASP A 17 -55.32 5.34 44.11
C ASP A 17 -55.86 6.30 45.15
N GLY A 18 -56.55 7.34 44.72
CA GLY A 18 -57.17 8.34 45.62
C GLY A 18 -58.56 7.93 46.08
N THR A 19 -59.02 6.71 45.80
CA THR A 19 -60.33 6.23 46.15
C THR A 19 -60.50 6.15 47.66
N LYS A 20 -61.64 6.65 48.16
CA LYS A 20 -62.02 6.56 49.53
C LYS A 20 -63.36 5.84 49.65
N TYR A 21 -63.39 4.85 50.50
CA TYR A 21 -64.58 4.13 50.87
C TYR A 21 -65.13 4.63 52.26
N THR A 22 -66.33 5.16 52.23
CA THR A 22 -67.08 5.47 53.47
C THR A 22 -67.87 4.24 53.89
N VAL A 23 -67.63 3.78 55.12
CA VAL A 23 -68.34 2.61 55.67
C VAL A 23 -69.07 3.04 56.87
N LYS A 24 -70.42 3.03 56.87
CA LYS A 24 -71.27 3.28 57.96
C LYS A 24 -71.83 1.97 58.48
N VAL A 25 -71.61 1.66 59.78
CA VAL A 25 -71.98 0.37 60.35
C VAL A 25 -72.89 0.67 61.54
N LYS A 26 -74.02 -0.02 61.59
CA LYS A 26 -74.88 -0.12 62.74
C LYS A 26 -74.67 -1.49 63.38
N ALA A 27 -74.35 -1.44 64.72
CA ALA A 27 -74.30 -2.62 65.59
C ALA A 27 -75.51 -2.63 66.47
N THR A 28 -76.32 -3.69 66.46
CA THR A 28 -77.48 -3.90 67.28
C THR A 28 -77.27 -5.12 68.16
N PHE A 29 -77.48 -4.96 69.49
CA PHE A 29 -77.38 -6.07 70.41
C PHE A 29 -78.65 -6.89 70.39
N ASP A 30 -78.57 -8.17 70.19
CA ASP A 30 -79.69 -9.14 70.20
C ASP A 30 -79.70 -9.77 71.60
N ASN A 31 -80.71 -9.40 72.41
CA ASN A 31 -80.87 -9.94 73.74
C ASN A 31 -81.18 -11.45 73.78
N ALA A 32 -81.78 -12.00 72.75
CA ALA A 32 -82.12 -13.44 72.69
C ALA A 32 -80.89 -14.29 72.49
N THR A 33 -80.00 -13.89 71.58
CA THR A 33 -78.79 -14.62 71.27
C THR A 33 -77.55 -14.12 72.03
N LYS A 34 -77.68 -13.05 72.84
CA LYS A 34 -76.59 -12.39 73.57
C LYS A 34 -75.38 -12.01 72.70
N SER A 35 -75.67 -11.61 71.49
CA SER A 35 -74.64 -11.27 70.51
C SER A 35 -74.95 -9.99 69.72
N TYR A 36 -73.96 -9.42 69.06
CA TYR A 36 -74.18 -8.24 68.21
C TYR A 36 -74.50 -8.74 66.75
N ARG A 37 -75.38 -7.96 66.05
CA ARG A 37 -75.62 -8.05 64.68
C ARG A 37 -75.17 -6.77 64.01
N TYR A 38 -74.53 -6.90 62.87
CA TYR A 38 -73.97 -5.75 62.13
C TYR A 38 -74.69 -5.60 60.81
N ALA A 39 -74.96 -4.33 60.45
CA ALA A 39 -75.56 -3.97 59.16
C ALA A 39 -74.92 -2.68 58.61
N LEU A 40 -74.86 -2.56 57.32
CA LEU A 40 -74.44 -1.32 56.65
C LEU A 40 -75.61 -0.33 56.68
N GLU A 41 -75.29 0.96 56.92
CA GLU A 41 -76.28 2.06 56.90
C GLU A 41 -76.20 2.83 55.60
N GLU A 42 -77.24 3.62 55.32
CA GLU A 42 -77.34 4.53 54.18
C GLU A 42 -76.14 5.50 54.14
N GLY A 43 -75.58 5.70 52.92
CA GLY A 43 -74.38 6.49 52.73
C GLY A 43 -73.06 5.70 52.88
N THR A 44 -73.14 4.36 53.01
CA THR A 44 -71.98 3.49 52.80
C THR A 44 -71.66 3.45 51.31
N SER A 45 -70.38 3.43 50.95
CA SER A 45 -69.90 3.34 49.55
C SER A 45 -70.46 2.08 48.86
N LYS A 46 -70.75 2.19 47.62
CA LYS A 46 -71.29 1.08 46.78
C LYS A 46 -70.38 -0.12 46.82
N ASP A 47 -70.96 -1.33 46.73
CA ASP A 47 -70.29 -2.62 46.66
C ASP A 47 -69.44 -3.01 47.87
N VAL A 48 -69.49 -2.23 48.97
CA VAL A 48 -69.00 -2.64 50.28
C VAL A 48 -69.99 -3.62 50.92
N THR A 49 -69.48 -4.69 51.47
CA THR A 49 -70.29 -5.70 52.15
C THR A 49 -69.84 -5.88 53.61
N ILE A 50 -70.76 -6.36 54.47
CA ILE A 50 -70.50 -6.68 55.86
C ILE A 50 -71.04 -8.06 56.20
N ASP A 51 -70.28 -8.85 56.94
CA ASP A 51 -70.81 -10.07 57.58
C ASP A 51 -71.62 -9.69 58.77
N ALA A 52 -72.94 -10.02 58.75
CA ALA A 52 -73.90 -9.65 59.78
C ALA A 52 -73.62 -10.25 61.20
N LYS A 53 -72.82 -11.32 61.30
CA LYS A 53 -72.49 -11.98 62.55
C LYS A 53 -71.15 -11.55 63.10
N THR A 54 -70.14 -11.43 62.26
CA THR A 54 -68.75 -11.12 62.65
C THR A 54 -68.44 -9.61 62.61
N GLY A 55 -69.20 -8.85 61.80
CA GLY A 55 -68.94 -7.44 61.57
C GLY A 55 -67.74 -7.24 60.55
N ALA A 56 -67.26 -8.30 59.92
CA ALA A 56 -66.19 -8.22 58.98
C ALA A 56 -66.63 -7.45 57.72
N ILE A 57 -65.88 -6.41 57.36
CA ILE A 57 -66.14 -5.53 56.19
C ILE A 57 -65.30 -5.97 55.09
N SER A 58 -65.91 -6.15 53.92
CA SER A 58 -65.21 -6.46 52.65
C SER A 58 -65.42 -5.31 51.67
N LEU A 59 -64.35 -4.78 51.19
CA LEU A 59 -64.36 -3.82 50.07
C LEU A 59 -64.50 -4.56 48.73
N PRO A 60 -64.89 -3.88 47.66
CA PRO A 60 -64.93 -4.48 46.31
C PRO A 60 -63.57 -5.11 45.93
N LYS A 61 -63.61 -6.12 45.08
CA LYS A 61 -62.37 -6.61 44.46
C LYS A 61 -61.70 -5.48 43.70
N ASP A 62 -60.37 -5.38 43.77
CA ASP A 62 -59.58 -4.33 43.14
C ASP A 62 -59.94 -2.92 43.66
N SER A 63 -60.24 -2.80 44.98
CA SER A 63 -60.66 -1.56 45.63
C SER A 63 -59.63 -0.43 45.51
N PHE A 64 -58.35 -0.75 45.41
CA PHE A 64 -57.28 0.19 45.22
C PHE A 64 -56.37 -0.33 44.11
N THR A 65 -56.15 0.54 43.09
CA THR A 65 -55.32 0.19 41.92
C THR A 65 -54.24 1.26 41.73
N ASN A 66 -53.02 0.95 42.09
CA ASN A 66 -51.87 1.82 41.85
C ASN A 66 -51.30 1.59 40.48
N GLN A 67 -50.84 2.66 39.89
CA GLN A 67 -50.13 2.59 38.61
C GLN A 67 -48.65 2.87 38.83
N TYR A 68 -47.82 1.93 38.43
CA TYR A 68 -46.38 2.17 38.36
C TYR A 68 -45.97 2.57 36.95
N THR A 69 -45.16 3.63 36.81
CA THR A 69 -44.60 4.12 35.55
C THR A 69 -43.13 4.42 35.74
N ALA A 70 -42.33 4.08 34.76
CA ALA A 70 -40.93 4.46 34.72
C ALA A 70 -40.60 4.97 33.31
N THR A 71 -39.69 5.95 33.23
CA THR A 71 -39.23 6.55 31.98
C THR A 71 -37.73 6.70 31.98
N GLY A 72 -37.13 6.66 30.79
CA GLY A 72 -35.73 6.92 30.55
C GLY A 72 -35.49 7.36 29.10
N SER A 73 -34.34 7.89 28.86
CA SER A 73 -34.00 8.29 27.49
C SER A 73 -32.47 8.22 27.27
N THR A 74 -32.08 8.14 26.00
CA THR A 74 -30.69 8.31 25.58
C THR A 74 -30.65 9.09 24.27
N THR A 75 -29.54 9.78 23.97
CA THR A 75 -29.34 10.45 22.68
C THR A 75 -28.46 9.57 21.80
N LEU A 76 -28.89 9.31 20.58
CA LEU A 76 -28.13 8.55 19.59
C LEU A 76 -27.36 9.53 18.70
N THR A 77 -26.03 9.37 18.66
CA THR A 77 -25.14 10.17 17.80
C THR A 77 -24.16 9.28 17.06
N ALA A 78 -23.68 9.75 15.93
CA ALA A 78 -22.56 9.16 15.20
C ALA A 78 -21.61 10.28 14.71
N THR A 79 -20.46 9.91 14.20
CA THR A 79 -19.50 10.88 13.64
C THR A 79 -19.26 10.55 12.17
N LYS A 80 -19.36 11.56 11.31
CA LYS A 80 -18.86 11.49 9.93
C LYS A 80 -17.51 12.16 9.87
N THR A 81 -16.52 11.45 9.31
CA THR A 81 -15.17 11.97 9.04
C THR A 81 -14.88 11.89 7.56
N LEU A 82 -14.28 12.93 7.00
CA LEU A 82 -13.74 12.97 5.66
C LEU A 82 -12.23 13.19 5.76
N THR A 83 -11.44 12.27 5.19
CA THR A 83 -9.99 12.40 5.11
C THR A 83 -9.56 12.81 3.71
N GLY A 84 -8.39 13.42 3.58
CA GLY A 84 -7.83 13.89 2.31
C GLY A 84 -8.24 15.30 1.89
N ARG A 85 -9.37 15.81 2.36
CA ARG A 85 -9.80 17.22 2.26
C ARG A 85 -10.85 17.58 3.31
N SER A 86 -11.12 18.85 3.44
CA SER A 86 -12.26 19.35 4.23
C SER A 86 -13.59 19.12 3.50
N PHE A 87 -14.68 19.11 4.27
CA PHE A 87 -16.04 19.16 3.73
C PHE A 87 -16.24 20.40 2.86
N GLN A 88 -17.02 20.25 1.83
CA GLN A 88 -17.39 21.31 0.89
C GLN A 88 -18.91 21.34 0.71
N SER A 89 -19.41 22.47 0.20
CA SER A 89 -20.83 22.57 -0.18
C SER A 89 -21.17 21.50 -1.23
N GLY A 90 -22.21 20.70 -0.93
CA GLY A 90 -22.62 19.60 -1.82
C GLY A 90 -22.11 18.23 -1.38
N ASP A 91 -21.27 18.12 -0.35
CA ASP A 91 -20.88 16.86 0.25
C ASP A 91 -22.04 16.28 1.07
N ASN A 92 -22.85 15.44 0.44
CA ASN A 92 -24.05 14.90 1.04
C ASN A 92 -23.97 13.39 1.22
N TRP A 93 -23.94 12.94 2.48
CA TRP A 93 -24.15 11.55 2.87
C TRP A 93 -25.36 11.49 3.79
N THR A 94 -26.22 10.50 3.56
CA THR A 94 -27.42 10.27 4.36
C THR A 94 -27.22 9.07 5.26
N PHE A 95 -27.57 9.24 6.54
CA PHE A 95 -27.47 8.23 7.58
C PHE A 95 -28.86 7.87 8.05
N THR A 96 -29.21 6.59 7.94
CA THR A 96 -30.52 6.06 8.29
C THR A 96 -30.39 5.10 9.48
N VAL A 97 -31.19 5.32 10.52
CA VAL A 97 -31.27 4.44 11.68
C VAL A 97 -32.39 3.44 11.45
N THR A 98 -32.10 2.16 11.66
CA THR A 98 -33.06 1.07 11.77
C THR A 98 -32.92 0.39 13.12
N ALA A 99 -33.94 -0.32 13.58
CA ALA A 99 -33.88 -1.01 14.86
C ALA A 99 -34.37 -2.46 14.80
N SER A 100 -33.84 -3.28 15.68
CA SER A 100 -34.29 -4.64 15.92
C SER A 100 -34.58 -4.84 17.44
N PRO A 101 -35.79 -5.31 17.78
CA PRO A 101 -36.95 -5.58 16.93
C PRO A 101 -37.51 -4.30 16.27
N ALA A 102 -38.24 -4.46 15.18
CA ALA A 102 -38.82 -3.33 14.43
C ALA A 102 -39.85 -2.48 15.23
N THR A 103 -40.28 -2.96 16.39
CA THR A 103 -41.16 -2.27 17.36
C THR A 103 -40.39 -1.42 18.35
N ALA A 104 -39.04 -1.39 18.27
CA ALA A 104 -38.22 -0.58 19.16
C ALA A 104 -38.55 0.92 19.05
N PRO A 105 -38.50 1.67 20.16
CA PRO A 105 -38.58 3.12 20.10
C PRO A 105 -37.50 3.69 19.16
N MET A 106 -37.86 4.64 18.32
CA MET A 106 -36.94 5.27 17.37
C MET A 106 -36.48 6.63 17.86
N PRO A 107 -35.28 7.09 17.43
CA PRO A 107 -34.83 8.45 17.69
C PRO A 107 -35.71 9.49 16.99
N GLU A 108 -35.66 10.73 17.49
CA GLU A 108 -36.47 11.85 16.95
C GLU A 108 -36.21 12.10 15.46
N ASN A 109 -34.96 11.93 15.04
CA ASN A 109 -34.50 12.11 13.65
C ASN A 109 -33.86 10.82 13.12
N PRO A 110 -34.65 9.82 12.71
CA PRO A 110 -34.06 8.54 12.27
C PRO A 110 -33.29 8.64 10.93
N VAL A 111 -33.34 9.77 10.27
CA VAL A 111 -32.58 10.08 9.04
C VAL A 111 -31.90 11.42 9.20
N VAL A 112 -30.58 11.45 9.04
CA VAL A 112 -29.74 12.65 9.14
C VAL A 112 -28.86 12.71 7.91
N THR A 113 -28.70 13.89 7.31
CA THR A 113 -27.79 14.14 6.18
C THR A 113 -26.69 15.10 6.63
N THR A 114 -25.47 14.89 6.18
CA THR A 114 -24.34 15.80 6.44
C THR A 114 -24.65 17.20 5.92
N SER A 115 -24.20 18.20 6.65
CA SER A 115 -24.38 19.61 6.35
C SER A 115 -23.11 20.44 6.47
N ALA A 116 -22.00 19.83 6.92
CA ALA A 116 -20.74 20.51 7.07
C ALA A 116 -20.18 21.00 5.72
N THR A 117 -19.69 22.23 5.72
CA THR A 117 -19.07 22.90 4.55
C THR A 117 -17.60 23.25 4.80
N SER A 118 -17.05 22.82 5.94
CA SER A 118 -15.67 23.05 6.34
C SER A 118 -15.25 22.05 7.42
N GLY A 119 -13.99 21.97 7.75
CA GLY A 119 -13.48 20.95 8.66
C GLY A 119 -13.51 19.56 8.03
N ASN A 120 -13.17 18.56 8.80
CA ASN A 120 -13.09 17.17 8.33
C ASN A 120 -13.86 16.19 9.22
N SER A 121 -14.69 16.69 10.13
CA SER A 121 -15.54 15.88 11.01
C SER A 121 -16.85 16.59 11.28
N GLU A 122 -17.94 15.83 11.31
CA GLU A 122 -19.29 16.29 11.64
C GLU A 122 -19.95 15.30 12.60
N THR A 123 -20.58 15.82 13.66
CA THR A 123 -21.40 15.01 14.54
C THR A 123 -22.82 14.90 13.98
N LEU A 124 -23.28 13.68 13.80
CA LEU A 124 -24.63 13.34 13.35
C LEU A 124 -25.49 13.12 14.59
N ASP A 125 -26.45 14.00 14.83
CA ASP A 125 -27.35 13.92 15.96
C ASP A 125 -28.72 13.41 15.53
N PHE A 126 -29.04 12.18 15.92
CA PHE A 126 -30.35 11.56 15.65
C PHE A 126 -31.40 11.94 16.70
N GLY A 127 -31.01 12.69 17.75
CA GLY A 127 -31.90 13.11 18.83
C GLY A 127 -32.12 12.02 19.87
N LYS A 128 -33.13 12.24 20.68
CA LYS A 128 -33.46 11.37 21.83
C LYS A 128 -34.27 10.16 21.39
N ILE A 129 -34.00 9.04 22.06
CA ILE A 129 -34.87 7.87 22.09
C ILE A 129 -35.48 7.81 23.47
N ASN A 130 -36.79 7.87 23.56
CA ASN A 130 -37.54 7.84 24.83
C ASN A 130 -38.08 6.44 25.07
N TYR A 131 -37.91 5.94 26.29
CA TYR A 131 -38.34 4.62 26.71
C TYR A 131 -39.33 4.73 27.89
N THR A 132 -40.27 3.81 27.89
CA THR A 132 -41.24 3.63 28.98
C THR A 132 -41.04 2.26 29.62
N LEU A 133 -41.75 1.96 30.69
CA LEU A 133 -41.69 0.65 31.36
C LEU A 133 -41.98 -0.53 30.43
N LYS A 134 -42.75 -0.31 29.37
CA LYS A 134 -43.02 -1.34 28.34
C LYS A 134 -41.83 -1.66 27.49
N ASP A 135 -40.84 -0.78 27.48
CA ASP A 135 -39.65 -0.88 26.63
C ASP A 135 -38.45 -1.44 27.40
N VAL A 136 -38.67 -2.03 28.58
CA VAL A 136 -37.61 -2.74 29.30
C VAL A 136 -37.14 -3.95 28.47
N GLY A 137 -35.86 -3.95 28.11
CA GLY A 137 -35.32 -4.98 27.20
C GLY A 137 -34.01 -4.58 26.52
N THR A 138 -33.70 -5.28 25.46
CA THR A 138 -32.48 -5.03 24.66
C THR A 138 -32.85 -4.74 23.21
N TYR A 139 -32.27 -3.67 22.68
CA TYR A 139 -32.47 -3.21 21.31
C TYR A 139 -31.15 -3.09 20.59
N VAL A 140 -31.14 -3.33 19.29
CA VAL A 140 -30.00 -3.08 18.42
C VAL A 140 -30.40 -2.05 17.38
N TYR A 141 -29.73 -0.90 17.39
CA TYR A 141 -29.90 0.13 16.37
C TYR A 141 -28.76 0.00 15.36
N THR A 142 -29.11 0.03 14.09
CA THR A 142 -28.14 0.02 12.96
C THR A 142 -28.22 1.36 12.27
N ILE A 143 -27.09 2.06 12.21
CA ILE A 143 -26.90 3.30 11.47
C ILE A 143 -26.25 2.92 10.15
N THR A 144 -26.88 3.25 9.02
CA THR A 144 -26.35 2.94 7.68
C THR A 144 -26.07 4.22 6.92
N GLU A 145 -24.85 4.34 6.40
CA GLU A 145 -24.44 5.41 5.49
C GLU A 145 -24.87 5.09 4.06
N SER A 146 -25.32 6.12 3.33
CA SER A 146 -25.62 6.09 1.90
C SER A 146 -25.25 7.43 1.25
N GLY A 147 -25.13 7.43 -0.07
CA GLY A 147 -24.73 8.60 -0.86
C GLY A 147 -23.36 8.43 -1.47
N ASN A 148 -23.11 9.18 -2.53
CA ASN A 148 -21.82 9.20 -3.25
C ASN A 148 -21.44 10.65 -3.50
N VAL A 149 -20.20 10.98 -3.19
CA VAL A 149 -19.58 12.27 -3.54
C VAL A 149 -18.45 11.98 -4.52
N THR A 150 -18.35 12.80 -5.55
CA THR A 150 -17.34 12.63 -6.60
C THR A 150 -15.93 12.60 -6.01
N ASN A 151 -15.13 11.59 -6.40
CA ASN A 151 -13.77 11.33 -5.97
C ASN A 151 -13.60 11.05 -4.47
N VAL A 152 -14.67 10.66 -3.79
CA VAL A 152 -14.61 10.19 -2.41
C VAL A 152 -14.94 8.69 -2.37
N GLU A 153 -14.05 7.91 -1.79
CA GLU A 153 -14.29 6.52 -1.43
C GLU A 153 -15.07 6.48 -0.11
N ASN A 154 -16.23 5.85 -0.12
CA ASN A 154 -17.02 5.67 1.09
C ASN A 154 -16.37 4.67 2.04
N ASP A 155 -16.68 4.79 3.33
CA ASP A 155 -16.27 3.80 4.33
C ASP A 155 -16.73 2.39 3.88
N PRO A 156 -15.83 1.41 3.79
CA PRO A 156 -16.17 0.05 3.36
C PRO A 156 -17.20 -0.61 4.29
N ASN A 157 -17.22 -0.20 5.56
CA ASN A 157 -18.23 -0.60 6.52
C ASN A 157 -19.35 0.43 6.54
N THR A 158 -20.29 0.31 5.65
CA THR A 158 -21.42 1.26 5.50
C THR A 158 -22.43 1.20 6.64
N ALA A 159 -22.31 0.30 7.59
CA ALA A 159 -23.22 0.15 8.73
C ALA A 159 -22.46 0.05 10.07
N ARG A 160 -23.01 0.69 11.11
CA ARG A 160 -22.54 0.61 12.49
C ARG A 160 -23.69 0.23 13.38
N THR A 161 -23.41 -0.55 14.44
CA THR A 161 -24.44 -0.99 15.36
C THR A 161 -24.19 -0.45 16.76
N VAL A 162 -25.29 -0.13 17.46
CA VAL A 162 -25.26 0.16 18.88
C VAL A 162 -26.35 -0.64 19.58
N LYS A 163 -25.94 -1.38 20.60
CA LYS A 163 -26.84 -2.11 21.49
C LYS A 163 -27.29 -1.19 22.60
N VAL A 164 -28.59 -1.10 22.83
CA VAL A 164 -29.17 -0.34 23.94
C VAL A 164 -29.85 -1.31 24.90
N ILE A 165 -29.49 -1.22 26.18
CA ILE A 165 -30.08 -2.03 27.25
C ILE A 165 -30.88 -1.11 28.15
N VAL A 166 -32.17 -1.40 28.30
CA VAL A 166 -33.10 -0.66 29.12
C VAL A 166 -33.50 -1.52 30.31
N THR A 167 -33.25 -1.03 31.54
CA THR A 167 -33.56 -1.72 32.77
C THR A 167 -34.36 -0.80 33.70
N ASP A 168 -35.32 -1.35 34.45
CA ASP A 168 -36.07 -0.59 35.45
C ASP A 168 -35.26 -0.50 36.76
N ASN A 169 -35.09 0.72 37.29
CA ASN A 169 -34.45 0.97 38.58
C ASN A 169 -35.41 0.76 39.76
N GLY A 170 -36.71 0.59 39.51
CA GLY A 170 -37.74 0.42 40.57
C GLY A 170 -38.11 1.69 41.29
N ASP A 171 -37.71 2.85 40.82
CA ASP A 171 -37.90 4.16 41.42
C ASP A 171 -38.58 5.18 40.48
N GLY A 172 -39.22 4.70 39.41
CA GLY A 172 -39.84 5.54 38.38
C GLY A 172 -38.90 5.99 37.30
N THR A 173 -37.64 5.54 37.34
CA THR A 173 -36.62 5.80 36.28
C THR A 173 -36.18 4.51 35.60
N LEU A 174 -35.81 4.63 34.33
CA LEU A 174 -35.16 3.55 33.61
C LEU A 174 -33.68 3.88 33.44
N LYS A 175 -32.81 2.91 33.70
CA LYS A 175 -31.40 2.94 33.25
C LYS A 175 -31.37 2.60 31.80
N VAL A 176 -30.74 3.46 30.98
CA VAL A 176 -30.52 3.24 29.53
C VAL A 176 -29.03 3.25 29.27
N GLU A 177 -28.49 2.15 28.81
CA GLU A 177 -27.06 1.94 28.54
C GLU A 177 -26.82 1.67 27.08
N GLN A 178 -25.89 2.43 26.46
CA GLN A 178 -25.46 2.23 25.08
C GLN A 178 -24.13 1.49 25.05
N ILE A 179 -24.04 0.50 24.18
CA ILE A 179 -22.81 -0.26 23.89
C ILE A 179 -22.62 -0.24 22.36
N ALA A 180 -21.68 0.58 21.88
CA ALA A 180 -21.30 0.59 20.47
C ALA A 180 -20.56 -0.71 20.09
N ASP A 181 -20.56 -1.07 18.83
CA ASP A 181 -19.74 -2.16 18.34
C ASP A 181 -18.23 -1.84 18.46
N ALA A 182 -17.38 -2.82 18.14
CA ALA A 182 -15.93 -2.68 18.28
C ALA A 182 -15.31 -1.63 17.35
N THR A 183 -16.03 -1.22 16.30
CA THR A 183 -15.61 -0.20 15.34
C THR A 183 -16.05 1.21 15.73
N GLY A 184 -16.86 1.32 16.79
CA GLY A 184 -17.47 2.58 17.22
C GLY A 184 -18.54 3.08 16.25
N LEU A 185 -18.95 4.33 16.40
CA LEU A 185 -19.99 4.97 15.59
C LEU A 185 -19.41 6.05 14.65
N THR A 186 -18.17 5.85 14.17
CA THR A 186 -17.51 6.75 13.23
C THR A 186 -17.51 6.15 11.83
N PHE A 187 -17.95 6.93 10.85
CA PHE A 187 -17.88 6.62 9.43
C PHE A 187 -16.80 7.49 8.79
N THR A 188 -15.79 6.87 8.19
CA THR A 188 -14.65 7.58 7.60
C THR A 188 -14.63 7.38 6.10
N ASN A 189 -14.96 8.43 5.35
CA ASN A 189 -14.82 8.45 3.91
C ASN A 189 -13.49 9.11 3.54
N LYS A 190 -12.95 8.74 2.40
CA LYS A 190 -11.62 9.13 1.98
C LYS A 190 -11.69 9.83 0.63
N TYR A 191 -11.23 11.08 0.57
CA TYR A 191 -11.09 11.77 -0.71
C TYR A 191 -10.10 11.02 -1.61
N ALA A 192 -10.39 10.92 -2.90
CA ALA A 192 -9.53 10.25 -3.87
C ALA A 192 -8.14 10.90 -3.88
N GLU A 193 -7.13 10.08 -3.66
CA GLU A 193 -5.72 10.47 -3.67
C GLU A 193 -5.21 10.56 -5.12
N GLY A 194 -4.27 11.46 -5.38
CA GLY A 194 -3.46 11.42 -6.59
C GLY A 194 -2.34 10.39 -6.43
N GLU A 195 -1.91 9.77 -7.50
CA GLU A 195 -0.84 8.79 -7.45
C GLU A 195 0.09 8.86 -8.65
N THR A 196 1.33 8.42 -8.46
CA THR A 196 2.29 8.18 -9.54
C THR A 196 3.08 6.91 -9.24
N THR A 197 3.57 6.25 -10.29
CA THR A 197 4.43 5.06 -10.12
C THR A 197 5.85 5.44 -10.49
N LEU A 198 6.80 5.14 -9.61
CA LEU A 198 8.23 5.29 -9.91
C LEU A 198 8.83 3.93 -10.28
N GLY A 199 9.67 3.98 -11.28
CA GLY A 199 10.41 2.80 -11.75
C GLY A 199 11.74 3.20 -12.36
N VAL A 200 12.55 2.19 -12.65
CA VAL A 200 13.87 2.33 -13.26
C VAL A 200 14.03 1.28 -14.34
N THR A 201 14.78 1.62 -15.37
CA THR A 201 15.18 0.66 -16.40
C THR A 201 16.67 0.48 -16.34
N LYS A 202 17.11 -0.77 -16.19
CA LYS A 202 18.50 -1.17 -16.35
C LYS A 202 18.74 -1.63 -17.77
N VAL A 203 19.78 -1.08 -18.39
CA VAL A 203 20.31 -1.52 -19.72
C VAL A 203 21.75 -1.98 -19.51
N LEU A 204 22.10 -3.10 -20.11
CA LEU A 204 23.47 -3.61 -20.23
C LEU A 204 23.86 -3.61 -21.69
N SER A 205 24.80 -2.76 -22.06
CA SER A 205 25.36 -2.69 -23.43
C SER A 205 26.57 -3.61 -23.54
N GLY A 206 26.76 -4.24 -24.68
CA GLY A 206 27.92 -5.09 -24.98
C GLY A 206 27.72 -6.58 -24.71
N ARG A 207 26.82 -6.96 -23.81
CA ARG A 207 26.37 -8.35 -23.61
C ARG A 207 24.98 -8.42 -22.98
N GLU A 208 24.43 -9.59 -22.93
CA GLU A 208 23.22 -9.87 -22.15
C GLU A 208 23.52 -10.03 -20.65
N PHE A 209 22.47 -9.92 -19.82
CA PHE A 209 22.54 -10.30 -18.42
C PHE A 209 22.90 -11.77 -18.28
N LYS A 210 23.65 -12.08 -17.22
CA LYS A 210 23.99 -13.45 -16.84
C LYS A 210 23.73 -13.66 -15.34
N ALA A 211 23.74 -14.92 -14.93
CA ALA A 211 23.66 -15.27 -13.52
C ALA A 211 24.81 -14.62 -12.73
N GLY A 212 24.50 -13.98 -11.61
CA GLY A 212 25.44 -13.24 -10.78
C GLY A 212 25.54 -11.75 -11.08
N ASP A 213 24.97 -11.26 -12.18
CA ASP A 213 24.82 -9.83 -12.40
C ASP A 213 23.77 -9.25 -11.43
N ALA A 214 24.16 -8.27 -10.64
CA ALA A 214 23.24 -7.63 -9.70
C ALA A 214 23.50 -6.13 -9.58
N TRP A 215 22.50 -5.33 -9.92
CA TRP A 215 22.50 -3.89 -9.68
C TRP A 215 21.28 -3.55 -8.83
N THR A 216 21.53 -2.82 -7.77
CA THR A 216 20.51 -2.35 -6.82
C THR A 216 20.28 -0.86 -7.02
N PHE A 217 19.01 -0.48 -7.05
CA PHE A 217 18.56 0.89 -7.16
C PHE A 217 17.88 1.27 -5.86
N ASN A 218 18.38 2.32 -5.21
CA ASN A 218 17.83 2.86 -3.98
C ASN A 218 17.13 4.18 -4.28
N LEU A 219 15.90 4.32 -3.78
CA LEU A 219 15.08 5.51 -3.88
C LEU A 219 15.13 6.29 -2.57
N THR A 220 15.46 7.57 -2.65
CA THR A 220 15.39 8.51 -1.55
C THR A 220 14.59 9.74 -1.97
N ALA A 221 14.11 10.53 -1.00
CA ALA A 221 13.44 11.79 -1.24
C ALA A 221 14.21 12.94 -0.57
N ASP A 222 14.01 14.15 -1.06
CA ASP A 222 14.62 15.38 -0.55
C ASP A 222 14.01 15.87 0.77
N SER A 223 12.86 15.31 1.17
CA SER A 223 12.14 15.64 2.40
C SER A 223 11.74 14.37 3.15
N GLU A 224 11.87 14.40 4.48
CA GLU A 224 11.39 13.32 5.36
C GLU A 224 9.86 13.18 5.34
N THR A 225 9.14 14.22 4.92
CA THR A 225 7.67 14.21 4.80
C THR A 225 7.20 13.81 3.41
N ALA A 226 8.11 13.58 2.45
CA ALA A 226 7.73 13.16 1.11
C ALA A 226 7.08 11.76 1.15
N PRO A 227 5.91 11.59 0.52
CA PRO A 227 5.32 10.28 0.38
C PRO A 227 6.26 9.32 -0.35
N MET A 228 6.41 8.11 0.15
CA MET A 228 7.28 7.08 -0.42
C MET A 228 6.48 5.85 -0.86
N PRO A 229 6.95 5.12 -1.90
CA PRO A 229 6.35 3.83 -2.26
C PRO A 229 6.70 2.77 -1.21
N ALA A 230 6.02 1.62 -1.27
CA ALA A 230 6.27 0.51 -0.35
C ALA A 230 7.69 -0.04 -0.47
N GLU A 231 8.23 -0.08 -1.70
CA GLU A 231 9.57 -0.54 -1.98
C GLU A 231 10.48 0.67 -2.26
N THR A 232 11.52 0.83 -1.48
CA THR A 232 12.54 1.89 -1.66
C THR A 232 13.86 1.36 -2.21
N SER A 233 13.95 0.04 -2.42
CA SER A 233 15.13 -0.62 -2.98
C SER A 233 14.69 -1.76 -3.89
N VAL A 234 15.20 -1.79 -5.12
CA VAL A 234 14.92 -2.85 -6.09
C VAL A 234 16.21 -3.32 -6.73
N THR A 235 16.32 -4.62 -7.00
CA THR A 235 17.54 -5.23 -7.55
C THR A 235 17.20 -6.00 -8.84
N THR A 236 18.12 -5.95 -9.84
CA THR A 236 17.98 -6.73 -11.07
C THR A 236 18.00 -8.22 -10.79
N THR A 237 17.17 -8.95 -11.50
CA THR A 237 17.06 -10.42 -11.45
C THR A 237 17.20 -11.07 -12.81
N ALA A 238 17.37 -10.27 -13.89
CA ALA A 238 17.49 -10.78 -15.24
C ALA A 238 18.76 -11.62 -15.42
N THR A 239 18.62 -12.75 -16.09
CA THR A 239 19.73 -13.68 -16.44
C THR A 239 19.87 -13.86 -17.94
N SER A 240 19.13 -13.09 -18.74
CA SER A 240 19.16 -13.05 -20.20
C SER A 240 18.60 -11.72 -20.71
N GLY A 241 18.77 -11.43 -21.98
CA GLY A 241 18.44 -10.14 -22.56
C GLY A 241 19.36 -9.02 -22.06
N ASN A 242 19.17 -7.83 -22.54
CA ASN A 242 20.02 -6.68 -22.21
C ASN A 242 19.27 -5.51 -21.57
N ARG A 243 18.00 -5.72 -21.18
CA ARG A 243 17.14 -4.70 -20.57
C ARG A 243 16.21 -5.30 -19.51
N GLN A 244 16.10 -4.63 -18.37
CA GLN A 244 15.13 -4.97 -17.34
C GLN A 244 14.50 -3.69 -16.78
N SER A 245 13.16 -3.68 -16.70
CA SER A 245 12.42 -2.64 -16.00
C SER A 245 12.05 -3.13 -14.61
N LEU A 246 12.21 -2.25 -13.62
CA LEU A 246 11.94 -2.48 -12.20
C LEU A 246 11.02 -1.37 -11.71
N THR A 247 10.20 -1.65 -10.72
CA THR A 247 9.30 -0.67 -10.12
C THR A 247 9.47 -0.61 -8.62
N PHE A 248 9.50 0.60 -8.07
CA PHE A 248 9.40 0.85 -6.63
C PHE A 248 7.95 0.79 -6.14
N GLY A 249 6.98 0.80 -7.08
CA GLY A 249 5.56 0.82 -6.79
C GLY A 249 4.94 2.21 -6.89
N THR A 250 3.72 2.30 -6.37
CA THR A 250 2.91 3.52 -6.44
C THR A 250 3.16 4.39 -5.22
N ILE A 251 3.37 5.69 -5.46
CA ILE A 251 3.38 6.73 -4.44
C ILE A 251 2.01 7.39 -4.45
N LYS A 252 1.38 7.46 -3.29
CA LYS A 252 0.08 8.11 -3.10
C LYS A 252 0.28 9.48 -2.45
N TYR A 253 -0.45 10.45 -2.97
CA TYR A 253 -0.46 11.82 -2.48
C TYR A 253 -1.86 12.16 -1.96
N SER A 254 -1.91 12.87 -0.87
CA SER A 254 -3.13 13.34 -0.21
C SER A 254 -3.37 14.82 -0.50
N PHE A 255 -4.49 15.35 -0.03
CA PHE A 255 -4.76 16.78 -0.11
C PHE A 255 -3.73 17.62 0.68
N ALA A 256 -3.11 17.07 1.70
CA ALA A 256 -2.05 17.74 2.47
C ALA A 256 -0.78 18.01 1.64
N ASP A 257 -0.62 17.31 0.51
CA ASP A 257 0.54 17.45 -0.38
C ASP A 257 0.34 18.53 -1.47
N VAL A 258 -0.86 19.12 -1.56
CA VAL A 258 -1.16 20.15 -2.56
C VAL A 258 -0.26 21.38 -2.38
N GLY A 259 0.34 21.80 -3.49
CA GLY A 259 1.30 22.93 -3.53
C GLY A 259 2.75 22.52 -3.26
N ASN A 260 2.99 21.26 -2.87
CA ASN A 260 4.34 20.75 -2.65
C ASN A 260 4.96 20.20 -3.95
N THR A 261 6.27 20.25 -3.98
CA THR A 261 7.12 19.61 -5.00
C THR A 261 8.14 18.76 -4.29
N TYR A 262 8.18 17.47 -4.64
CA TYR A 262 9.07 16.47 -4.07
C TYR A 262 10.08 16.02 -5.12
N THR A 263 11.35 15.90 -4.72
CA THR A 263 12.42 15.38 -5.57
C THR A 263 12.85 14.02 -5.06
N TYR A 264 12.64 13.00 -5.90
CA TYR A 264 13.07 11.63 -5.63
C TYR A 264 14.39 11.37 -6.36
N THR A 265 15.35 10.80 -5.66
CA THR A 265 16.66 10.43 -6.21
C THR A 265 16.79 8.92 -6.26
N ILE A 266 17.05 8.39 -7.45
CA ILE A 266 17.35 6.98 -7.69
C ILE A 266 18.86 6.84 -7.82
N THR A 267 19.50 6.00 -7.00
CA THR A 267 20.94 5.76 -7.01
C THR A 267 21.22 4.31 -7.37
N GLU A 268 22.03 4.09 -8.41
CA GLU A 268 22.52 2.77 -8.78
C GLU A 268 23.73 2.36 -7.95
N SER A 269 23.77 1.11 -7.56
CA SER A 269 24.93 0.43 -6.94
C SER A 269 25.03 -1.00 -7.46
N GLY A 270 26.19 -1.62 -7.26
CA GLY A 270 26.45 -2.98 -7.74
C GLY A 270 27.50 -3.01 -8.83
N SER A 271 27.81 -4.19 -9.32
CA SER A 271 28.83 -4.41 -10.35
C SER A 271 28.57 -5.71 -11.10
N GLY A 272 29.18 -5.84 -12.27
CA GLY A 272 29.25 -7.06 -13.04
C GLY A 272 30.67 -7.26 -13.57
N GLU A 273 31.08 -8.49 -13.77
CA GLU A 273 32.41 -8.77 -14.31
C GLU A 273 32.58 -8.16 -15.72
N GLY A 274 33.63 -7.37 -15.91
CA GLY A 274 33.92 -6.67 -17.16
C GLY A 274 32.98 -5.51 -17.44
N VAL A 275 32.10 -5.11 -16.50
CA VAL A 275 31.11 -4.06 -16.71
C VAL A 275 31.57 -2.76 -16.03
N THR A 276 31.52 -1.69 -16.79
CA THR A 276 31.65 -0.31 -16.30
C THR A 276 30.24 0.24 -16.07
N ASN A 277 29.98 0.72 -14.85
CA ASN A 277 28.70 1.31 -14.49
C ASN A 277 28.46 2.63 -15.22
N ASP A 278 27.19 3.02 -15.33
CA ASP A 278 26.78 4.31 -15.87
C ASP A 278 27.52 5.44 -15.13
N PRO A 279 28.18 6.37 -15.83
CA PRO A 279 28.92 7.47 -15.20
C PRO A 279 28.03 8.37 -14.36
N ASN A 280 26.73 8.43 -14.67
CA ASN A 280 25.72 9.12 -13.86
C ASN A 280 25.02 8.09 -12.98
N ALA A 281 25.60 7.79 -11.82
CA ALA A 281 25.06 6.81 -10.88
C ALA A 281 23.74 7.25 -10.21
N THR A 282 23.23 8.45 -10.52
CA THR A 282 21.98 9.00 -9.95
C THR A 282 21.06 9.54 -11.03
N ARG A 283 19.75 9.42 -10.79
CA ARG A 283 18.68 10.05 -11.59
C ARG A 283 17.68 10.69 -10.64
N THR A 284 17.09 11.80 -11.04
CA THR A 284 16.08 12.46 -10.24
C THR A 284 14.74 12.50 -10.97
N VAL A 285 13.68 12.38 -10.17
CA VAL A 285 12.29 12.53 -10.60
C VAL A 285 11.65 13.57 -9.68
N THR A 286 11.19 14.66 -10.25
CA THR A 286 10.48 15.71 -9.53
C THR A 286 8.98 15.52 -9.74
N VAL A 287 8.21 15.50 -8.66
CA VAL A 287 6.76 15.36 -8.66
C VAL A 287 6.14 16.59 -8.01
N THR A 288 5.31 17.29 -8.76
CA THR A 288 4.54 18.43 -8.27
C THR A 288 3.09 18.02 -8.10
N VAL A 289 2.53 18.31 -6.93
CA VAL A 289 1.15 17.99 -6.56
C VAL A 289 0.32 19.27 -6.58
N ALA A 290 -0.73 19.30 -7.37
CA ALA A 290 -1.67 20.41 -7.44
C ALA A 290 -3.11 19.93 -7.33
N GLU A 291 -4.03 20.83 -6.96
CA GLU A 291 -5.46 20.55 -7.03
C GLU A 291 -5.91 20.54 -8.49
N GLY A 292 -6.61 19.50 -8.89
CA GLY A 292 -7.18 19.41 -10.23
C GLY A 292 -8.59 20.00 -10.30
N SER A 293 -9.07 20.29 -11.50
CA SER A 293 -10.39 20.90 -11.72
C SER A 293 -11.58 19.96 -11.44
N ASP A 294 -11.33 18.67 -11.39
CA ASP A 294 -12.31 17.58 -11.20
C ASP A 294 -12.34 17.02 -9.77
N GLY A 295 -11.69 17.71 -8.83
CA GLY A 295 -11.56 17.29 -7.45
C GLY A 295 -10.50 16.19 -7.23
N LYS A 296 -9.76 15.78 -8.26
CA LYS A 296 -8.59 14.91 -8.14
C LYS A 296 -7.34 15.74 -7.95
N LEU A 297 -6.29 15.13 -7.42
CA LEU A 297 -4.97 15.74 -7.43
C LEU A 297 -4.38 15.67 -8.84
N ALA A 298 -3.86 16.80 -9.32
CA ALA A 298 -3.08 16.86 -10.54
C ALA A 298 -1.61 16.55 -10.19
N ILE A 299 -1.13 15.37 -10.63
CA ILE A 299 0.24 14.92 -10.39
C ILE A 299 1.06 15.18 -11.66
N THR A 300 2.02 16.08 -11.57
CA THR A 300 2.95 16.37 -12.67
C THR A 300 4.31 15.79 -12.34
N ARG A 301 4.86 14.98 -13.26
CA ARG A 301 6.16 14.32 -13.13
C ARG A 301 7.14 14.88 -14.14
N THR A 302 8.35 15.22 -13.69
CA THR A 302 9.48 15.63 -14.53
C THR A 302 10.71 14.82 -14.17
N GLU A 303 11.42 14.33 -15.16
CA GLU A 303 12.64 13.52 -14.98
C GLU A 303 13.88 14.32 -15.38
N SER A 304 15.02 14.00 -14.73
CA SER A 304 16.32 14.48 -15.14
C SER A 304 16.69 14.00 -16.55
N GLU A 305 17.72 14.57 -17.13
CA GLU A 305 18.26 14.12 -18.42
C GLU A 305 18.59 12.62 -18.38
N GLY A 306 18.19 11.89 -19.44
CA GLY A 306 18.29 10.44 -19.51
C GLY A 306 17.14 9.68 -18.83
N GLY A 307 16.19 10.39 -18.22
CA GLY A 307 15.03 9.80 -17.54
C GLY A 307 15.45 8.90 -16.36
N THR A 308 14.81 7.77 -16.20
CA THR A 308 15.14 6.76 -15.17
C THR A 308 15.87 5.54 -15.77
N VAL A 309 16.64 5.73 -16.87
CA VAL A 309 17.40 4.70 -17.52
C VAL A 309 18.86 4.74 -17.07
N PHE A 310 19.40 3.62 -16.64
CA PHE A 310 20.81 3.43 -16.30
C PHE A 310 21.43 2.45 -17.29
N THR A 311 22.48 2.88 -18.00
CA THR A 311 23.16 2.07 -19.01
C THR A 311 24.58 1.76 -18.57
N ASN A 312 24.83 0.49 -18.21
CA ASN A 312 26.16 0.00 -17.94
C ASN A 312 26.74 -0.67 -19.20
N THR A 313 28.04 -0.61 -19.36
CA THR A 313 28.70 -1.10 -20.56
C THR A 313 29.67 -2.23 -20.23
N TYR A 314 29.44 -3.38 -20.83
CA TYR A 314 30.37 -4.49 -20.80
C TYR A 314 31.47 -4.27 -21.83
N ASN A 315 32.72 -4.43 -21.39
CA ASN A 315 33.90 -4.39 -22.23
C ASN A 315 34.74 -5.62 -21.97
N ALA A 316 35.33 -6.16 -23.04
CA ALA A 316 36.31 -7.22 -22.92
C ALA A 316 37.52 -6.92 -23.83
N ALA A 317 38.68 -7.30 -23.36
CA ALA A 317 39.92 -7.08 -24.05
C ALA A 317 40.80 -8.35 -24.07
N GLY A 318 41.58 -8.50 -25.12
CA GLY A 318 42.59 -9.54 -25.25
C GLY A 318 43.71 -9.07 -26.15
N SER A 319 44.79 -9.80 -26.19
CA SER A 319 45.93 -9.42 -27.05
C SER A 319 46.72 -10.64 -27.53
N LEU A 320 47.46 -10.44 -28.59
CA LEU A 320 48.36 -11.43 -29.18
C LEU A 320 49.64 -10.75 -29.62
N THR A 321 50.79 -11.31 -29.26
CA THR A 321 52.09 -10.96 -29.81
C THR A 321 52.56 -12.07 -30.71
N LEU A 322 53.02 -11.71 -31.92
CA LEU A 322 53.67 -12.62 -32.83
C LEU A 322 55.16 -12.36 -32.87
N GLU A 323 55.92 -13.46 -32.95
CA GLU A 323 57.38 -13.43 -32.99
C GLU A 323 57.85 -14.36 -34.09
N ALA A 324 58.99 -14.03 -34.73
CA ALA A 324 59.66 -14.87 -35.66
C ALA A 324 61.17 -14.90 -35.35
N ASN A 325 61.90 -15.85 -35.94
CA ASN A 325 63.32 -15.94 -35.77
C ASN A 325 64.02 -16.14 -37.11
N LYS A 326 64.99 -15.28 -37.40
CA LYS A 326 65.81 -15.33 -38.61
C LYS A 326 67.14 -16.03 -38.31
N LYS A 327 67.50 -16.97 -39.17
CA LYS A 327 68.86 -17.57 -39.25
C LYS A 327 69.50 -17.27 -40.58
N LEU A 328 70.75 -16.85 -40.55
CA LEU A 328 71.57 -16.68 -41.75
C LEU A 328 72.63 -17.79 -41.76
N LYS A 329 72.74 -18.47 -42.86
CA LYS A 329 73.80 -19.50 -43.05
C LYS A 329 75.05 -18.89 -43.71
N ASN A 330 76.22 -19.38 -43.30
CA ASN A 330 77.52 -19.03 -43.85
C ASN A 330 77.98 -17.56 -43.62
N LYS A 331 77.25 -16.77 -42.83
CA LYS A 331 77.62 -15.39 -42.45
C LYS A 331 76.96 -15.03 -41.12
N THR A 332 77.66 -14.21 -40.34
CA THR A 332 77.07 -13.68 -39.13
C THR A 332 75.88 -12.79 -39.45
N LEU A 333 74.77 -13.02 -38.75
CA LEU A 333 73.58 -12.17 -38.89
C LEU A 333 73.83 -10.83 -38.16
N ALA A 334 73.54 -9.74 -38.82
CA ALA A 334 73.55 -8.41 -38.23
C ALA A 334 72.13 -7.95 -37.95
N ALA A 335 71.94 -7.02 -37.03
CA ALA A 335 70.67 -6.34 -36.89
C ALA A 335 70.32 -5.61 -38.18
N ASP A 336 69.02 -5.45 -38.44
CA ASP A 336 68.44 -4.74 -39.59
C ASP A 336 68.80 -5.32 -40.97
N ALA A 337 69.35 -6.57 -41.01
CA ALA A 337 69.80 -7.18 -42.25
C ALA A 337 68.63 -7.72 -43.14
N PHE A 338 67.54 -8.07 -42.54
CA PHE A 338 66.32 -8.59 -43.17
C PHE A 338 65.09 -7.97 -42.58
N SER A 339 64.09 -7.71 -43.41
CA SER A 339 62.77 -7.16 -42.99
C SER A 339 61.69 -8.23 -43.08
N PHE A 340 60.75 -8.17 -42.19
CA PHE A 340 59.59 -9.09 -42.07
C PHE A 340 58.31 -8.30 -42.11
N GLU A 341 57.34 -8.78 -42.86
CA GLU A 341 55.99 -8.22 -42.94
C GLU A 341 55.00 -9.07 -42.17
N LEU A 342 54.18 -8.38 -41.33
CA LEU A 342 52.97 -8.89 -40.77
C LEU A 342 51.79 -8.30 -41.56
N LYS A 343 50.96 -9.18 -42.14
CA LYS A 343 49.74 -8.77 -42.88
C LYS A 343 48.51 -9.41 -42.27
N GLU A 344 47.44 -8.67 -42.25
CA GLU A 344 46.10 -9.19 -41.96
C GLU A 344 45.39 -9.53 -43.29
N LEU A 345 44.79 -10.70 -43.35
CA LEU A 345 43.99 -11.16 -44.48
C LEU A 345 42.52 -11.04 -44.13
N THR A 346 41.80 -10.18 -44.84
CA THR A 346 40.33 -10.11 -44.78
C THR A 346 39.74 -10.67 -46.05
N ALA A 347 38.42 -10.95 -46.05
CA ALA A 347 37.73 -11.44 -47.23
C ALA A 347 37.85 -10.51 -48.44
N GLU A 348 38.07 -9.23 -48.22
CA GLU A 348 38.06 -8.19 -49.27
C GLU A 348 39.47 -7.63 -49.55
N ASN A 349 40.44 -7.81 -48.66
CA ASN A 349 41.71 -7.11 -48.76
C ASN A 349 42.83 -7.81 -47.96
N THR A 350 44.08 -7.47 -48.33
CA THR A 350 45.28 -7.78 -47.56
C THR A 350 45.89 -6.47 -47.08
N LYS A 351 45.96 -6.30 -45.76
CA LYS A 351 46.49 -5.09 -45.14
C LYS A 351 47.85 -5.40 -44.48
N VAL A 352 48.89 -4.66 -44.88
CA VAL A 352 50.16 -4.68 -44.16
C VAL A 352 49.94 -3.95 -42.83
N LEU A 353 50.16 -4.65 -41.70
CA LEU A 353 50.06 -4.08 -40.37
C LEU A 353 51.39 -3.47 -39.98
N GLU A 354 52.49 -4.18 -40.27
CA GLU A 354 53.80 -3.78 -39.82
C GLU A 354 54.90 -4.42 -40.71
N THR A 355 56.00 -3.70 -40.90
CA THR A 355 57.23 -4.22 -41.49
C THR A 355 58.37 -3.87 -40.53
N ILE A 356 59.02 -4.87 -39.99
CA ILE A 356 60.10 -4.70 -39.02
C ILE A 356 61.35 -5.49 -39.40
N PRO A 357 62.52 -5.02 -39.03
CA PRO A 357 63.78 -5.75 -39.23
C PRO A 357 64.01 -6.83 -38.17
N ASN A 358 65.01 -7.67 -38.40
CA ASN A 358 65.53 -8.61 -37.41
C ASN A 358 66.50 -7.92 -36.45
N GLU A 359 66.55 -8.38 -35.21
CA GLU A 359 67.60 -8.08 -34.27
C GLU A 359 68.89 -8.90 -34.57
N ALA A 360 70.02 -8.54 -33.95
CA ALA A 360 71.32 -9.23 -34.15
C ALA A 360 71.30 -10.70 -33.72
N ASP A 361 70.45 -11.07 -32.77
CA ASP A 361 70.24 -12.46 -32.33
C ASP A 361 69.27 -13.24 -33.21
N GLY A 362 68.68 -12.57 -34.20
CA GLY A 362 67.72 -13.11 -35.15
C GLY A 362 66.24 -12.96 -34.72
N SER A 363 65.97 -12.43 -33.55
CA SER A 363 64.59 -12.20 -33.11
C SER A 363 63.90 -11.14 -33.96
N VAL A 364 62.62 -11.34 -34.18
CA VAL A 364 61.70 -10.46 -34.91
C VAL A 364 60.44 -10.36 -34.06
N ASN A 365 60.27 -9.25 -33.34
CA ASN A 365 59.17 -9.08 -32.40
C ASN A 365 58.15 -8.07 -32.92
N PHE A 366 57.00 -8.54 -33.39
CA PHE A 366 55.94 -7.68 -33.88
C PHE A 366 55.22 -6.97 -32.73
N THR A 367 54.66 -5.80 -33.03
CA THR A 367 53.80 -5.06 -32.08
C THR A 367 52.59 -5.91 -31.66
N THR A 368 52.25 -5.82 -30.38
CA THR A 368 51.09 -6.53 -29.82
C THR A 368 49.79 -6.11 -30.54
N ILE A 369 49.04 -7.07 -31.04
CA ILE A 369 47.71 -6.87 -31.57
C ILE A 369 46.71 -6.90 -30.42
N ASN A 370 45.93 -5.84 -30.26
CA ASN A 370 44.87 -5.75 -29.24
C ASN A 370 43.52 -6.04 -29.87
N TYR A 371 42.71 -6.81 -29.14
CA TYR A 371 41.36 -7.20 -29.54
C TYR A 371 40.34 -6.63 -28.54
N THR A 372 39.18 -6.26 -29.08
CA THR A 372 38.01 -5.80 -28.37
C THR A 372 36.82 -6.75 -28.64
N LEU A 373 35.66 -6.50 -28.05
CA LEU A 373 34.45 -7.28 -28.36
C LEU A 373 34.05 -7.26 -29.81
N ALA A 374 34.40 -6.20 -30.55
CA ALA A 374 34.13 -6.11 -31.99
C ALA A 374 34.98 -7.09 -32.82
N ASP A 375 36.05 -7.59 -32.26
CA ASP A 375 37.02 -8.48 -32.91
C ASP A 375 36.76 -9.95 -32.55
N VAL A 376 35.67 -10.28 -31.87
CA VAL A 376 35.29 -11.67 -31.58
C VAL A 376 35.02 -12.40 -32.89
N GLY A 377 35.78 -13.46 -33.12
CA GLY A 377 35.73 -14.21 -34.39
C GLY A 377 37.08 -14.82 -34.78
N THR A 378 37.25 -15.08 -36.05
CA THR A 378 38.49 -15.63 -36.60
C THR A 378 39.22 -14.58 -37.43
N HIS A 379 40.49 -14.36 -37.14
CA HIS A 379 41.41 -13.48 -37.86
C HIS A 379 42.51 -14.31 -38.50
N THR A 380 42.95 -13.92 -39.68
CA THR A 380 44.03 -14.60 -40.38
C THR A 380 45.14 -13.61 -40.67
N TYR A 381 46.32 -13.93 -40.21
CA TYR A 381 47.53 -13.14 -40.47
C TYR A 381 48.53 -13.95 -41.27
N THR A 382 49.43 -13.23 -41.95
CA THR A 382 50.60 -13.83 -42.57
C THR A 382 51.88 -13.15 -42.11
N VAL A 383 52.90 -13.95 -41.86
CA VAL A 383 54.25 -13.47 -41.55
C VAL A 383 55.18 -14.01 -42.62
N SER A 384 55.95 -13.13 -43.29
CA SER A 384 56.90 -13.49 -44.31
C SER A 384 58.11 -12.57 -44.34
N GLU A 385 59.27 -13.08 -44.79
CA GLU A 385 60.43 -12.27 -45.07
C GLU A 385 60.21 -11.41 -46.33
N VAL A 386 60.58 -10.14 -46.27
CA VAL A 386 60.56 -9.25 -47.44
C VAL A 386 61.78 -9.53 -48.28
N LYS A 387 61.59 -9.87 -49.52
CA LYS A 387 62.69 -10.11 -50.48
C LYS A 387 63.45 -8.81 -50.72
N GLY A 388 64.74 -8.78 -50.32
CA GLY A 388 65.64 -7.69 -50.58
C GLY A 388 66.31 -7.75 -51.95
N SER A 389 67.24 -6.86 -52.19
CA SER A 389 67.93 -6.71 -53.49
C SER A 389 69.37 -7.29 -53.51
N ASP A 390 69.88 -7.82 -52.38
CA ASP A 390 71.24 -8.42 -52.36
C ASP A 390 71.27 -9.78 -53.09
N GLY A 391 71.85 -9.78 -54.24
CA GLY A 391 71.94 -11.00 -55.14
C GLY A 391 72.85 -12.11 -54.58
N THR A 392 73.59 -11.85 -53.47
CA THR A 392 74.41 -12.84 -52.76
C THR A 392 73.69 -13.63 -51.73
N VAL A 393 72.46 -13.23 -51.44
CA VAL A 393 71.57 -13.81 -50.39
C VAL A 393 70.41 -14.55 -51.11
N THR A 394 70.17 -15.78 -50.66
CA THR A 394 68.89 -16.46 -50.95
C THR A 394 67.92 -16.15 -49.85
N TYR A 395 66.90 -15.34 -50.19
CA TYR A 395 65.83 -14.96 -49.28
C TYR A 395 64.84 -16.13 -49.10
N ASP A 396 64.33 -16.26 -47.82
CA ASP A 396 63.33 -17.29 -47.54
C ASP A 396 61.91 -16.83 -48.02
N GLY A 397 61.40 -17.54 -49.03
CA GLY A 397 60.07 -17.24 -49.56
C GLY A 397 58.91 -17.89 -48.79
N THR A 398 59.17 -18.42 -47.61
CA THR A 398 58.13 -19.06 -46.80
C THR A 398 57.17 -18.03 -46.29
N VAL A 399 55.87 -18.32 -46.44
CA VAL A 399 54.79 -17.55 -45.80
C VAL A 399 54.15 -18.42 -44.72
N TYR A 400 54.22 -17.91 -43.49
CA TYR A 400 53.48 -18.50 -42.36
C TYR A 400 52.11 -17.88 -42.26
N THR A 401 51.08 -18.71 -42.18
CA THR A 401 49.70 -18.28 -41.94
C THR A 401 49.36 -18.50 -40.46
N VAL A 402 48.87 -17.47 -39.79
CA VAL A 402 48.47 -17.52 -38.36
C VAL A 402 46.99 -17.34 -38.31
N GLU A 403 46.27 -18.41 -38.01
CA GLU A 403 44.83 -18.36 -37.72
C GLU A 403 44.62 -18.07 -36.22
N VAL A 404 43.95 -16.99 -35.94
CA VAL A 404 43.67 -16.54 -34.55
C VAL A 404 42.18 -16.65 -34.31
N THR A 405 41.82 -17.31 -33.22
CA THR A 405 40.43 -17.37 -32.74
C THR A 405 40.31 -16.52 -31.49
N VAL A 406 39.41 -15.53 -31.52
CA VAL A 406 39.08 -14.63 -30.42
C VAL A 406 37.67 -14.98 -29.90
N THR A 407 37.54 -15.31 -28.64
CA THR A 407 36.27 -15.63 -28.03
C THR A 407 36.10 -14.83 -26.74
N ASP A 408 34.85 -14.39 -26.43
CA ASP A 408 34.57 -13.73 -25.20
C ASP A 408 34.46 -14.73 -24.03
N ALA A 409 35.24 -14.53 -22.98
CA ALA A 409 35.17 -15.33 -21.77
C ALA A 409 34.00 -14.90 -20.84
N GLY A 410 33.31 -13.80 -21.15
CA GLY A 410 32.18 -13.30 -20.42
C GLY A 410 32.52 -12.59 -19.07
N ASN A 411 33.78 -12.38 -18.78
CA ASN A 411 34.31 -11.79 -17.53
C ASN A 411 35.15 -10.53 -17.76
N GLY A 412 35.06 -9.92 -18.93
CA GLY A 412 35.88 -8.74 -19.31
C GLY A 412 37.19 -9.10 -19.98
N THR A 413 37.46 -10.39 -20.23
CA THR A 413 38.64 -10.84 -20.98
C THR A 413 38.24 -11.58 -22.22
N LEU A 414 39.04 -11.45 -23.27
CA LEU A 414 38.95 -12.26 -24.50
C LEU A 414 39.99 -13.38 -24.44
N ASN A 415 39.55 -14.59 -24.72
CA ASN A 415 40.46 -15.70 -24.97
C ASN A 415 40.96 -15.59 -26.37
N VAL A 416 42.30 -15.47 -26.55
CA VAL A 416 42.95 -15.38 -27.83
C VAL A 416 43.82 -16.62 -28.04
N SER A 417 43.51 -17.44 -29.01
CA SER A 417 44.27 -18.64 -29.38
C SER A 417 44.77 -18.55 -30.81
N LYS A 418 45.96 -19.12 -31.09
CA LYS A 418 46.53 -19.11 -32.41
C LYS A 418 46.91 -20.50 -32.89
N VAL A 419 46.81 -20.72 -34.20
CA VAL A 419 47.34 -21.88 -34.92
C VAL A 419 48.25 -21.36 -36.04
N ILE A 420 49.52 -21.73 -36.02
CA ILE A 420 50.49 -21.36 -37.06
C ILE A 420 50.53 -22.49 -38.09
N LYS A 421 50.50 -22.13 -39.39
CA LYS A 421 50.58 -23.05 -40.51
C LYS A 421 51.69 -22.64 -41.46
N LYS A 422 52.40 -23.64 -41.98
CA LYS A 422 53.36 -23.50 -43.08
C LYS A 422 52.86 -24.33 -44.26
N ASN A 423 52.63 -23.72 -45.42
CA ASN A 423 52.08 -24.39 -46.59
C ASN A 423 50.78 -25.15 -46.31
N GLY A 424 49.95 -24.62 -45.42
CA GLY A 424 48.67 -25.21 -45.05
C GLY A 424 48.72 -26.25 -43.91
N GLU A 425 49.90 -26.73 -43.54
CA GLU A 425 50.08 -27.69 -42.47
C GLU A 425 50.43 -26.99 -41.15
N LYS A 426 49.82 -27.44 -40.03
CA LYS A 426 50.13 -26.92 -38.70
C LYS A 426 51.59 -27.15 -38.36
N VAL A 427 52.23 -26.12 -37.84
CA VAL A 427 53.59 -26.19 -37.28
C VAL A 427 53.52 -25.80 -35.81
N ASP A 428 54.38 -26.45 -34.98
CA ASP A 428 54.51 -26.17 -33.54
C ASP A 428 55.42 -24.97 -33.29
#